data_76ae0aad0e2496058e9f99c43d68d9ee
#
_entry.id   76ae0aad0e2496058e9f99c43d68d9ee
#
_cell.length_a   1.000
_cell.length_b   1.000
_cell.length_c   1.000
_cell.angle_alpha   90.00
_cell.angle_beta   90.00
_cell.angle_gamma   90.00
#
_symmetry.space_group_name_H-M   'P 1'
#
loop_
_entity.id
_entity.type
_entity.pdbx_description
1 polymer ?
#
loop_
_entity_poly.entity_id
_entity_poly.type
_entity_poly.pdbx_seq_one_letter_code
_entity_poly.pdbx_strand_id
1 'polypeptide(L)'
;MVGSRAENGELMDLAHWFVDFFLHLDRHLAEVIQAYGTWTYALLFTIVFLETGLVVTPFLPGDSLLFAAGSFAALGALDVGLLFVLLSVAAILGDTVNYAIGHYLGPKVFHYPKSRFFNPDHLRKTHAFYEKYGGKTIIIARFVPIVRTFAPFVAGIGAMTYPTFIAYNVIGGVAWVFVCVFAGYFFGNLPIVRNNFSLAIVAIVLISIMPAVVEYVRHRRTQAAAAGAAD
;
A
#
# COMPACT_ATOMS: atom_id res chain seq x y z
N MET A 1 29.52 -7.60 -24.69
CA MET A 1 29.46 -8.34 -23.40
C MET A 1 29.81 -7.48 -22.15
N VAL A 2 30.27 -6.23 -22.29
CA VAL A 2 30.64 -5.35 -21.16
C VAL A 2 29.43 -4.58 -20.59
N GLY A 3 28.43 -4.26 -21.42
CA GLY A 3 27.25 -3.50 -20.98
C GLY A 3 26.34 -4.21 -19.97
N SER A 4 26.14 -5.53 -20.10
CA SER A 4 25.21 -6.28 -19.24
C SER A 4 25.72 -6.49 -17.80
N ARG A 5 27.04 -6.40 -17.57
CA ARG A 5 27.62 -6.48 -16.22
C ARG A 5 27.49 -5.18 -15.43
N ALA A 6 27.58 -4.04 -16.10
CA ALA A 6 27.39 -2.72 -15.46
C ALA A 6 25.93 -2.51 -15.09
N GLU A 7 24.98 -2.82 -15.96
CA GLU A 7 23.54 -2.72 -15.68
C GLU A 7 23.09 -3.65 -14.54
N ASN A 8 23.65 -4.88 -14.47
CA ASN A 8 23.34 -5.78 -13.34
C ASN A 8 23.95 -5.30 -12.03
N GLY A 9 25.10 -4.62 -12.04
CA GLY A 9 25.70 -3.99 -10.86
C GLY A 9 24.82 -2.86 -10.31
N GLU A 10 24.41 -1.93 -11.18
CA GLU A 10 23.53 -0.81 -10.78
C GLU A 10 22.17 -1.27 -10.27
N LEU A 11 21.59 -2.31 -10.88
CA LEU A 11 20.32 -2.89 -10.42
C LEU A 11 20.47 -3.58 -9.04
N MET A 12 21.59 -4.24 -8.80
CA MET A 12 21.87 -4.86 -7.49
C MET A 12 22.14 -3.80 -6.43
N ASP A 13 22.86 -2.74 -6.73
CA ASP A 13 23.11 -1.64 -5.81
C ASP A 13 21.83 -0.89 -5.47
N LEU A 14 20.96 -0.65 -6.46
CA LEU A 14 19.65 -0.08 -6.25
C LEU A 14 18.75 -0.97 -5.38
N ALA A 15 18.78 -2.28 -5.62
CA ALA A 15 18.02 -3.24 -4.82
C ALA A 15 18.55 -3.33 -3.38
N HIS A 16 19.87 -3.32 -3.18
CA HIS A 16 20.51 -3.26 -1.86
C HIS A 16 20.15 -1.97 -1.12
N TRP A 17 20.25 -0.81 -1.80
CA TRP A 17 19.85 0.48 -1.22
C TRP A 17 18.39 0.49 -0.82
N PHE A 18 17.51 -0.06 -1.67
CA PHE A 18 16.09 -0.15 -1.41
C PHE A 18 15.81 -1.03 -0.18
N VAL A 19 16.41 -2.21 -0.10
CA VAL A 19 16.27 -3.10 1.06
C VAL A 19 16.82 -2.47 2.33
N ASP A 20 17.99 -1.82 2.25
CA ASP A 20 18.60 -1.15 3.39
C ASP A 20 17.75 0.02 3.89
N PHE A 21 17.19 0.83 2.98
CA PHE A 21 16.26 1.90 3.31
C PHE A 21 15.05 1.39 4.11
N PHE A 22 14.48 0.24 3.70
CA PHE A 22 13.34 -0.35 4.40
C PHE A 22 13.72 -0.94 5.76
N LEU A 23 14.87 -1.59 5.86
CA LEU A 23 15.34 -2.19 7.09
C LEU A 23 15.74 -1.14 8.15
N HIS A 24 16.12 0.06 7.72
CA HIS A 24 16.53 1.17 8.59
C HIS A 24 15.61 2.38 8.50
N LEU A 25 14.32 2.13 8.21
CA LEU A 25 13.29 3.18 8.10
C LEU A 25 13.19 4.05 9.36
N ASP A 26 13.41 3.46 10.54
CA ASP A 26 13.47 4.15 11.82
C ASP A 26 14.58 5.19 11.86
N ARG A 27 15.79 4.85 11.39
CA ARG A 27 16.93 5.77 11.37
C ARG A 27 16.69 6.91 10.39
N HIS A 28 16.26 6.59 9.18
CA HIS A 28 15.96 7.60 8.16
C HIS A 28 14.85 8.53 8.59
N LEU A 29 13.78 7.99 9.21
CA LEU A 29 12.71 8.84 9.73
C LEU A 29 13.16 9.70 10.90
N ALA A 30 14.01 9.18 11.79
CA ALA A 30 14.61 9.97 12.87
C ALA A 30 15.45 11.13 12.34
N GLU A 31 16.29 10.87 11.32
CA GLU A 31 17.11 11.90 10.65
C GLU A 31 16.21 12.97 9.99
N VAL A 32 15.15 12.55 9.32
CA VAL A 32 14.17 13.45 8.69
C VAL A 32 13.46 14.31 9.75
N ILE A 33 13.01 13.72 10.87
CA ILE A 33 12.37 14.47 11.96
C ILE A 33 13.34 15.50 12.56
N GLN A 34 14.60 15.12 12.77
CA GLN A 34 15.61 16.04 13.31
C GLN A 34 15.98 17.16 12.33
N ALA A 35 16.11 16.84 11.04
CA ALA A 35 16.52 17.80 10.01
C ALA A 35 15.38 18.75 9.60
N TYR A 36 14.17 18.26 9.50
CA TYR A 36 13.04 18.97 8.90
C TYR A 36 11.95 19.38 9.90
N GLY A 37 11.95 18.84 11.13
CA GLY A 37 10.97 19.19 12.15
C GLY A 37 9.53 19.06 11.65
N THR A 38 8.78 20.17 11.67
CA THR A 38 7.37 20.21 11.27
C THR A 38 7.14 19.83 9.78
N TRP A 39 8.13 20.02 8.89
CA TRP A 39 8.03 19.61 7.50
C TRP A 39 7.94 18.10 7.30
N THR A 40 8.31 17.32 8.31
CA THR A 40 8.12 15.86 8.32
C THR A 40 6.66 15.47 8.07
N TYR A 41 5.70 16.23 8.60
CA TYR A 41 4.28 15.97 8.34
C TYR A 41 3.92 16.13 6.86
N ALA A 42 4.46 17.15 6.19
CA ALA A 42 4.23 17.35 4.76
C ALA A 42 4.86 16.24 3.92
N LEU A 43 6.04 15.78 4.30
CA LEU A 43 6.71 14.65 3.65
C LEU A 43 5.90 13.36 3.80
N LEU A 44 5.49 13.01 5.03
CA LEU A 44 4.66 11.84 5.31
C LEU A 44 3.33 11.88 4.56
N PHE A 45 2.67 13.05 4.56
CA PHE A 45 1.46 13.29 3.77
C PHE A 45 1.69 12.98 2.30
N THR A 46 2.75 13.55 1.73
CA THR A 46 3.07 13.40 0.30
C THR A 46 3.33 11.94 -0.06
N ILE A 47 4.11 11.22 0.75
CA ILE A 47 4.41 9.81 0.53
C ILE A 47 3.13 8.97 0.54
N VAL A 48 2.28 9.13 1.57
CA VAL A 48 1.02 8.36 1.69
C VAL A 48 0.05 8.73 0.56
N PHE A 49 -0.05 10.03 0.22
CA PHE A 49 -0.87 10.50 -0.88
C PHE A 49 -0.44 9.90 -2.23
N LEU A 50 0.86 9.88 -2.52
CA LEU A 50 1.39 9.33 -3.77
C LEU A 50 1.23 7.80 -3.81
N GLU A 51 1.46 7.11 -2.69
CA GLU A 51 1.29 5.66 -2.60
C GLU A 51 -0.14 5.23 -2.89
N THR A 52 -1.14 5.93 -2.32
CA THR A 52 -2.55 5.58 -2.50
C THR A 52 -3.12 6.13 -3.80
N GLY A 53 -2.60 7.27 -4.28
CA GLY A 53 -3.08 7.96 -5.47
C GLY A 53 -2.56 7.41 -6.79
N LEU A 54 -1.36 6.84 -6.80
CA LEU A 54 -0.74 6.33 -8.01
C LEU A 54 -0.88 4.81 -8.10
N VAL A 55 -1.51 4.35 -9.18
CA VAL A 55 -1.70 2.90 -9.47
C VAL A 55 -0.36 2.18 -9.70
N VAL A 56 0.72 2.93 -9.95
CA VAL A 56 2.02 2.41 -10.44
C VAL A 56 2.99 2.08 -9.29
N THR A 57 2.71 2.48 -8.06
CA THR A 57 3.63 2.34 -6.92
C THR A 57 3.14 1.40 -5.81
N PRO A 58 2.84 0.11 -6.10
CA PRO A 58 2.40 -0.84 -5.06
C PRO A 58 3.52 -1.23 -4.09
N PHE A 59 4.73 -0.69 -4.25
CA PHE A 59 5.93 -1.08 -3.50
C PHE A 59 6.34 -0.09 -2.41
N LEU A 60 5.64 1.04 -2.26
CA LEU A 60 5.92 1.93 -1.13
C LEU A 60 5.38 1.30 0.17
N PRO A 61 6.16 1.33 1.26
CA PRO A 61 5.81 0.66 2.51
C PRO A 61 4.93 1.53 3.41
N GLY A 62 3.77 1.95 2.93
CA GLY A 62 2.88 2.82 3.70
C GLY A 62 2.56 2.27 5.08
N ASP A 63 2.26 0.96 5.18
CA ASP A 63 1.95 0.32 6.45
C ASP A 63 3.11 0.47 7.45
N SER A 64 4.36 0.19 7.00
CA SER A 64 5.56 0.32 7.83
C SER A 64 5.88 1.77 8.15
N LEU A 65 5.65 2.69 7.20
CA LEU A 65 5.86 4.12 7.40
C LEU A 65 4.88 4.68 8.44
N LEU A 66 3.60 4.31 8.37
CA LEU A 66 2.59 4.71 9.34
C LEU A 66 2.91 4.15 10.73
N PHE A 67 3.35 2.90 10.80
CA PHE A 67 3.77 2.27 12.04
C PHE A 67 4.99 2.99 12.65
N ALA A 68 6.03 3.27 11.84
CA ALA A 68 7.21 3.99 12.28
C ALA A 68 6.84 5.40 12.78
N ALA A 69 6.02 6.15 12.03
CA ALA A 69 5.58 7.48 12.42
C ALA A 69 4.78 7.45 13.75
N GLY A 70 3.90 6.44 13.93
CA GLY A 70 3.20 6.22 15.19
C GLY A 70 4.15 5.94 16.36
N SER A 71 5.21 5.14 16.12
CA SER A 71 6.24 4.87 17.12
C SER A 71 7.00 6.13 17.55
N PHE A 72 7.36 7.02 16.60
CA PHE A 72 7.97 8.31 16.90
C PHE A 72 7.01 9.28 17.61
N ALA A 73 5.72 9.20 17.31
CA ALA A 73 4.71 9.96 18.04
C ALA A 73 4.63 9.54 19.52
N ALA A 74 4.77 8.26 19.83
CA ALA A 74 4.83 7.77 21.22
C ALA A 74 6.10 8.22 21.98
N LEU A 75 7.19 8.54 21.25
CA LEU A 75 8.39 9.14 21.81
C LEU A 75 8.26 10.66 21.99
N GLY A 76 7.13 11.25 21.61
CA GLY A 76 6.91 12.70 21.69
C GLY A 76 7.57 13.51 20.55
N ALA A 77 8.15 12.84 19.54
CA ALA A 77 8.76 13.50 18.39
C ALA A 77 7.72 14.06 17.39
N LEU A 78 6.53 13.47 17.37
CA LEU A 78 5.39 13.88 16.54
C LEU A 78 4.11 13.89 17.38
N ASP A 79 3.16 14.76 17.02
CA ASP A 79 1.82 14.73 17.61
C ASP A 79 0.97 13.64 16.93
N VAL A 80 0.48 12.69 17.72
CA VAL A 80 -0.27 11.53 17.19
C VAL A 80 -1.62 11.92 16.61
N GLY A 81 -2.29 12.95 17.18
CA GLY A 81 -3.59 13.42 16.71
C GLY A 81 -3.46 14.11 15.34
N LEU A 82 -2.49 15.02 15.21
CA LEU A 82 -2.20 15.69 13.95
C LEU A 82 -1.77 14.66 12.87
N LEU A 83 -0.90 13.72 13.25
CA LEU A 83 -0.43 12.65 12.37
C LEU A 83 -1.62 11.82 11.84
N PHE A 84 -2.49 11.37 12.75
CA PHE A 84 -3.66 10.57 12.41
C PHE A 84 -4.61 11.29 11.44
N VAL A 85 -4.95 12.55 11.73
CA VAL A 85 -5.85 13.34 10.87
C VAL A 85 -5.21 13.58 9.51
N LEU A 86 -3.95 14.03 9.50
CA LEU A 86 -3.26 14.41 8.28
C LEU A 86 -3.06 13.20 7.34
N LEU A 87 -2.64 12.04 7.86
CA LEU A 87 -2.44 10.84 7.06
C LEU A 87 -3.76 10.20 6.63
N SER A 88 -4.84 10.34 7.42
CA SER A 88 -6.18 9.94 6.99
C SER A 88 -6.65 10.77 5.79
N VAL A 89 -6.44 12.09 5.83
CA VAL A 89 -6.74 12.97 4.71
C VAL A 89 -5.90 12.61 3.48
N ALA A 90 -4.60 12.36 3.65
CA ALA A 90 -3.72 11.94 2.56
C ALA A 90 -4.21 10.66 1.88
N ALA A 91 -4.57 9.65 2.66
CA ALA A 91 -5.07 8.38 2.17
C ALA A 91 -6.40 8.50 1.42
N ILE A 92 -7.33 9.32 1.95
CA ILE A 92 -8.64 9.55 1.33
C ILE A 92 -8.49 10.32 0.02
N LEU A 93 -7.66 11.36 0.00
CA LEU A 93 -7.40 12.17 -1.20
C LEU A 93 -6.68 11.36 -2.27
N GLY A 94 -5.68 10.56 -1.87
CA GLY A 94 -4.95 9.69 -2.79
C GLY A 94 -5.90 8.72 -3.50
N ASP A 95 -6.70 7.96 -2.77
CA ASP A 95 -7.68 7.05 -3.38
C ASP A 95 -8.71 7.79 -4.24
N THR A 96 -9.08 9.02 -3.86
CA THR A 96 -9.99 9.85 -4.65
C THR A 96 -9.36 10.22 -6.01
N VAL A 97 -8.09 10.55 -6.03
CA VAL A 97 -7.33 10.79 -7.27
C VAL A 97 -7.26 9.52 -8.10
N ASN A 98 -6.96 8.38 -7.46
CA ASN A 98 -6.91 7.08 -8.10
C ASN A 98 -8.27 6.69 -8.74
N TYR A 99 -9.38 6.90 -8.02
CA TYR A 99 -10.74 6.76 -8.55
C TYR A 99 -10.98 7.66 -9.76
N ALA A 100 -10.60 8.94 -9.68
CA ALA A 100 -10.75 9.89 -10.77
C ALA A 100 -9.95 9.46 -12.02
N ILE A 101 -8.72 8.99 -11.83
CA ILE A 101 -7.90 8.43 -12.92
C ILE A 101 -8.64 7.24 -13.56
N GLY A 102 -9.20 6.33 -12.77
CA GLY A 102 -10.00 5.21 -13.25
C GLY A 102 -11.22 5.67 -14.05
N HIS A 103 -11.92 6.68 -13.57
CA HIS A 103 -13.10 7.23 -14.22
C HIS A 103 -12.78 7.86 -15.59
N TYR A 104 -11.68 8.61 -15.67
CA TYR A 104 -11.25 9.25 -16.94
C TYR A 104 -10.65 8.26 -17.94
N LEU A 105 -9.93 7.25 -17.46
CA LEU A 105 -9.27 6.27 -18.31
C LEU A 105 -10.17 5.06 -18.65
N GLY A 106 -11.23 4.84 -17.89
CA GLY A 106 -12.08 3.66 -17.98
C GLY A 106 -12.55 3.30 -19.39
N PRO A 107 -13.11 4.26 -20.18
CA PRO A 107 -13.54 3.98 -21.55
C PRO A 107 -12.39 3.58 -22.48
N LYS A 108 -11.17 4.03 -22.20
CA LYS A 108 -9.98 3.81 -23.03
C LYS A 108 -9.26 2.50 -22.69
N VAL A 109 -9.29 2.07 -21.42
CA VAL A 109 -8.56 0.88 -20.95
C VAL A 109 -9.03 -0.41 -21.62
N PHE A 110 -10.32 -0.50 -21.98
CA PHE A 110 -10.87 -1.66 -22.66
C PHE A 110 -10.44 -1.81 -24.14
N HIS A 111 -9.85 -0.75 -24.72
CA HIS A 111 -9.43 -0.72 -26.12
C HIS A 111 -7.92 -0.96 -26.33
N TYR A 112 -7.12 -1.03 -25.25
CA TYR A 112 -5.67 -1.24 -25.35
C TYR A 112 -5.30 -2.73 -25.17
N PRO A 113 -4.48 -3.31 -26.08
CA PRO A 113 -3.93 -4.65 -25.88
C PRO A 113 -2.95 -4.63 -24.68
N LYS A 114 -2.79 -5.80 -24.05
CA LYS A 114 -1.97 -6.05 -22.85
C LYS A 114 -0.78 -5.11 -22.71
N SER A 115 -0.87 -4.15 -21.80
CA SER A 115 0.24 -3.28 -21.39
C SER A 115 0.91 -3.88 -20.15
N ARG A 116 2.23 -3.66 -20.00
CA ARG A 116 3.00 -4.12 -18.84
C ARG A 116 2.48 -3.55 -17.52
N PHE A 117 1.78 -2.41 -17.56
CA PHE A 117 1.20 -1.71 -16.40
C PHE A 117 -0.29 -2.04 -16.17
N PHE A 118 -1.00 -2.51 -17.20
CA PHE A 118 -2.42 -2.87 -17.11
C PHE A 118 -2.60 -4.34 -17.45
N ASN A 119 -2.54 -5.20 -16.42
CA ASN A 119 -2.83 -6.61 -16.59
C ASN A 119 -4.34 -6.82 -16.49
N PRO A 120 -5.04 -7.26 -17.57
CA PRO A 120 -6.47 -7.54 -17.56
C PRO A 120 -6.90 -8.54 -16.47
N ASP A 121 -5.99 -9.41 -16.04
CA ASP A 121 -6.27 -10.40 -15.00
C ASP A 121 -6.41 -9.77 -13.62
N HIS A 122 -5.67 -8.70 -13.33
CA HIS A 122 -5.84 -7.94 -12.08
C HIS A 122 -7.15 -7.16 -12.07
N LEU A 123 -7.52 -6.58 -13.20
CA LEU A 123 -8.82 -5.91 -13.35
C LEU A 123 -9.99 -6.89 -13.17
N ARG A 124 -9.93 -8.08 -13.78
CA ARG A 124 -10.96 -9.13 -13.62
C ARG A 124 -11.06 -9.63 -12.17
N LYS A 125 -9.94 -9.84 -11.51
CA LYS A 125 -9.91 -10.24 -10.09
C LYS A 125 -10.58 -9.18 -9.21
N THR A 126 -10.23 -7.92 -9.42
CA THR A 126 -10.83 -6.82 -8.65
C THR A 126 -12.31 -6.67 -8.94
N HIS A 127 -12.73 -6.82 -10.22
CA HIS A 127 -14.15 -6.80 -10.58
C HIS A 127 -14.93 -7.95 -9.91
N ALA A 128 -14.40 -9.16 -9.91
CA ALA A 128 -14.99 -10.30 -9.21
C ALA A 128 -15.09 -10.07 -7.69
N PHE A 129 -14.13 -9.34 -7.11
CA PHE A 129 -14.20 -8.91 -5.72
C PHE A 129 -15.35 -7.93 -5.47
N TYR A 130 -15.58 -6.98 -6.41
CA TYR A 130 -16.73 -6.07 -6.32
C TYR A 130 -18.06 -6.77 -6.46
N GLU A 131 -18.17 -7.77 -7.36
CA GLU A 131 -19.38 -8.59 -7.50
C GLU A 131 -19.69 -9.35 -6.21
N LYS A 132 -18.67 -9.87 -5.54
CA LYS A 132 -18.82 -10.68 -4.32
C LYS A 132 -19.08 -9.84 -3.06
N TYR A 133 -18.38 -8.72 -2.89
CA TYR A 133 -18.37 -7.96 -1.64
C TYR A 133 -19.02 -6.57 -1.75
N GLY A 134 -19.36 -6.13 -2.96
CA GLY A 134 -19.95 -4.81 -3.20
C GLY A 134 -19.05 -3.66 -2.73
N GLY A 135 -19.63 -2.61 -2.19
CA GLY A 135 -18.91 -1.42 -1.71
C GLY A 135 -17.93 -1.68 -0.57
N LYS A 136 -18.14 -2.74 0.22
CA LYS A 136 -17.20 -3.15 1.28
C LYS A 136 -15.82 -3.53 0.73
N THR A 137 -15.72 -3.82 -0.57
CA THR A 137 -14.45 -4.08 -1.26
C THR A 137 -13.44 -2.97 -1.04
N ILE A 138 -13.85 -1.69 -1.03
CA ILE A 138 -12.95 -0.55 -0.79
C ILE A 138 -12.28 -0.65 0.58
N ILE A 139 -13.04 -1.03 1.64
CA ILE A 139 -12.49 -1.17 2.99
C ILE A 139 -11.56 -2.39 3.06
N ILE A 140 -12.03 -3.56 2.59
CA ILE A 140 -11.28 -4.82 2.67
C ILE A 140 -10.01 -4.76 1.83
N ALA A 141 -10.10 -4.15 0.65
CA ALA A 141 -8.97 -4.00 -0.28
C ALA A 141 -7.76 -3.32 0.36
N ARG A 142 -7.97 -2.35 1.26
CA ARG A 142 -6.87 -1.64 1.93
C ARG A 142 -5.92 -2.55 2.71
N PHE A 143 -6.42 -3.69 3.16
CA PHE A 143 -5.63 -4.69 3.89
C PHE A 143 -5.03 -5.77 2.98
N VAL A 144 -5.22 -5.66 1.66
CA VAL A 144 -4.66 -6.60 0.66
C VAL A 144 -3.81 -5.79 -0.33
N PRO A 145 -2.47 -5.83 -0.27
CA PRO A 145 -1.57 -4.90 -0.94
C PRO A 145 -1.82 -4.73 -2.45
N ILE A 146 -2.03 -5.83 -3.17
CA ILE A 146 -2.29 -5.77 -4.62
C ILE A 146 -3.67 -5.19 -4.92
N VAL A 147 -4.69 -5.58 -4.13
CA VAL A 147 -6.08 -5.17 -4.37
C VAL A 147 -6.27 -3.70 -4.03
N ARG A 148 -5.58 -3.18 -2.98
CA ARG A 148 -5.74 -1.80 -2.51
C ARG A 148 -5.39 -0.76 -3.56
N THR A 149 -4.34 -0.99 -4.37
CA THR A 149 -3.93 -0.05 -5.42
C THR A 149 -4.90 -0.03 -6.60
N PHE A 150 -5.53 -1.17 -6.90
CA PHE A 150 -6.45 -1.31 -8.03
C PHE A 150 -7.91 -1.06 -7.65
N ALA A 151 -8.30 -1.23 -6.38
CA ALA A 151 -9.69 -1.11 -5.97
C ALA A 151 -10.29 0.27 -6.27
N PRO A 152 -9.68 1.42 -5.89
CA PRO A 152 -10.21 2.73 -6.23
C PRO A 152 -10.28 2.96 -7.75
N PHE A 153 -9.25 2.52 -8.48
CA PHE A 153 -9.20 2.62 -9.94
C PHE A 153 -10.35 1.88 -10.61
N VAL A 154 -10.59 0.62 -10.22
CA VAL A 154 -11.69 -0.21 -10.76
C VAL A 154 -13.05 0.34 -10.36
N ALA A 155 -13.20 0.88 -9.14
CA ALA A 155 -14.40 1.59 -8.73
C ALA A 155 -14.70 2.76 -9.67
N GLY A 156 -13.66 3.51 -10.06
CA GLY A 156 -13.76 4.63 -11.00
C GLY A 156 -14.13 4.21 -12.43
N ILE A 157 -13.67 3.05 -12.91
CA ILE A 157 -14.02 2.52 -14.24
C ILE A 157 -15.53 2.25 -14.40
N GLY A 158 -16.30 2.25 -13.33
CA GLY A 158 -17.75 2.08 -13.40
C GLY A 158 -18.31 1.02 -12.45
N ALA A 159 -17.45 0.43 -11.59
CA ALA A 159 -17.92 -0.54 -10.60
C ALA A 159 -18.73 0.14 -9.47
N MET A 160 -18.60 1.48 -9.28
CA MET A 160 -19.24 2.18 -8.18
C MET A 160 -19.46 3.67 -8.48
N THR A 161 -20.58 4.24 -7.97
CA THR A 161 -20.81 5.69 -7.99
C THR A 161 -19.91 6.40 -6.98
N TYR A 162 -19.51 7.65 -7.28
CA TYR A 162 -18.62 8.43 -6.40
C TYR A 162 -19.15 8.60 -4.97
N PRO A 163 -20.45 8.91 -4.71
CA PRO A 163 -20.96 9.03 -3.34
C PRO A 163 -20.81 7.73 -2.53
N THR A 164 -21.02 6.58 -3.17
CA THR A 164 -20.83 5.27 -2.53
C THR A 164 -19.35 5.02 -2.27
N PHE A 165 -18.49 5.29 -3.27
CA PHE A 165 -17.05 5.14 -3.16
C PHE A 165 -16.50 5.98 -2.00
N ILE A 166 -16.81 7.29 -1.94
CA ILE A 166 -16.23 8.19 -0.93
C ILE A 166 -16.63 7.79 0.50
N ALA A 167 -17.86 7.31 0.71
CA ALA A 167 -18.29 6.82 2.01
C ALA A 167 -17.44 5.65 2.50
N TYR A 168 -17.23 4.64 1.66
CA TYR A 168 -16.37 3.49 1.99
C TYR A 168 -14.90 3.86 2.05
N ASN A 169 -14.44 4.80 1.22
CA ASN A 169 -13.08 5.31 1.21
C ASN A 169 -12.72 6.02 2.52
N VAL A 170 -13.61 6.88 3.03
CA VAL A 170 -13.42 7.57 4.31
C VAL A 170 -13.33 6.55 5.45
N ILE A 171 -14.28 5.62 5.54
CA ILE A 171 -14.28 4.60 6.59
C ILE A 171 -13.02 3.74 6.51
N GLY A 172 -12.67 3.25 5.32
CA GLY A 172 -11.51 2.39 5.12
C GLY A 172 -10.19 3.13 5.36
N GLY A 173 -10.07 4.39 4.89
CA GLY A 173 -8.89 5.23 5.08
C GLY A 173 -8.62 5.54 6.54
N VAL A 174 -9.64 5.98 7.26
CA VAL A 174 -9.54 6.26 8.70
C VAL A 174 -9.20 4.99 9.49
N ALA A 175 -9.87 3.86 9.18
CA ALA A 175 -9.62 2.59 9.86
C ALA A 175 -8.19 2.09 9.61
N TRP A 176 -7.70 2.16 8.38
CA TRP A 176 -6.34 1.71 8.03
C TRP A 176 -5.27 2.56 8.73
N VAL A 177 -5.37 3.90 8.64
CA VAL A 177 -4.42 4.80 9.31
C VAL A 177 -4.49 4.61 10.83
N PHE A 178 -5.71 4.45 11.40
CA PHE A 178 -5.89 4.18 12.81
C PHE A 178 -5.12 2.92 13.24
N VAL A 179 -5.34 1.79 12.55
CA VAL A 179 -4.68 0.53 12.89
C VAL A 179 -3.16 0.67 12.80
N CYS A 180 -2.62 1.21 11.71
CA CYS A 180 -1.17 1.30 11.51
C CYS A 180 -0.50 2.29 12.46
N VAL A 181 -1.03 3.52 12.59
CA VAL A 181 -0.44 4.57 13.45
C VAL A 181 -0.54 4.18 14.92
N PHE A 182 -1.70 3.72 15.39
CA PHE A 182 -1.84 3.34 16.80
C PHE A 182 -1.18 2.02 17.15
N ALA A 183 -1.05 1.08 16.20
CA ALA A 183 -0.18 -0.07 16.40
C ALA A 183 1.29 0.39 16.64
N GLY A 184 1.80 1.32 15.83
CA GLY A 184 3.10 1.93 16.05
C GLY A 184 3.20 2.67 17.38
N TYR A 185 2.19 3.46 17.71
CA TYR A 185 2.14 4.24 18.95
C TYR A 185 2.18 3.36 20.21
N PHE A 186 1.38 2.30 20.27
CA PHE A 186 1.30 1.43 21.44
C PHE A 186 2.40 0.37 21.50
N PHE A 187 2.78 -0.21 20.37
CA PHE A 187 3.70 -1.33 20.31
C PHE A 187 5.13 -0.96 19.90
N GLY A 188 5.32 0.13 19.16
CA GLY A 188 6.62 0.52 18.61
C GLY A 188 7.69 0.78 19.68
N ASN A 189 7.29 1.20 20.88
CA ASN A 189 8.20 1.47 22.01
C ASN A 189 8.37 0.33 22.99
N LEU A 190 7.74 -0.82 22.76
CA LEU A 190 8.02 -2.01 23.57
C LEU A 190 9.51 -2.38 23.42
N PRO A 191 10.21 -2.78 24.51
CA PRO A 191 11.64 -3.11 24.47
C PRO A 191 11.98 -4.15 23.37
N ILE A 192 11.10 -5.15 23.17
CA ILE A 192 11.27 -6.18 22.15
C ILE A 192 11.21 -5.58 20.74
N VAL A 193 10.26 -4.67 20.48
CA VAL A 193 10.07 -4.03 19.17
C VAL A 193 11.16 -3.00 18.94
N ARG A 194 11.44 -2.14 19.93
CA ARG A 194 12.45 -1.09 19.87
C ARG A 194 13.85 -1.63 19.60
N ASN A 195 14.23 -2.74 20.26
CA ASN A 195 15.54 -3.35 20.09
C ASN A 195 15.67 -4.15 18.78
N ASN A 196 14.53 -4.47 18.13
CA ASN A 196 14.47 -5.23 16.89
C ASN A 196 13.54 -4.54 15.88
N PHE A 197 13.66 -3.22 15.75
CA PHE A 197 12.72 -2.42 14.94
C PHE A 197 12.68 -2.88 13.48
N SER A 198 13.83 -3.20 12.90
CA SER A 198 13.94 -3.78 11.56
C SER A 198 13.17 -5.09 11.42
N LEU A 199 13.19 -5.96 12.45
CA LEU A 199 12.40 -7.19 12.44
C LEU A 199 10.90 -6.91 12.54
N ALA A 200 10.49 -5.88 13.30
CA ALA A 200 9.09 -5.45 13.36
C ALA A 200 8.61 -4.94 12.00
N ILE A 201 9.40 -4.13 11.30
CA ILE A 201 9.11 -3.67 9.94
C ILE A 201 8.97 -4.86 8.97
N VAL A 202 9.93 -5.79 9.00
CA VAL A 202 9.87 -7.01 8.16
C VAL A 202 8.61 -7.82 8.49
N ALA A 203 8.26 -7.98 9.77
CA ALA A 203 7.04 -8.67 10.17
C ALA A 203 5.78 -7.99 9.64
N ILE A 204 5.69 -6.66 9.71
CA ILE A 204 4.56 -5.88 9.15
C ILE A 204 4.46 -6.11 7.65
N VAL A 205 5.57 -6.01 6.91
CA VAL A 205 5.61 -6.25 5.46
C VAL A 205 5.17 -7.68 5.15
N LEU A 206 5.68 -8.69 5.87
CA LEU A 206 5.29 -10.08 5.67
C LEU A 206 3.80 -10.33 5.99
N ILE A 207 3.29 -9.75 7.06
CA ILE A 207 1.86 -9.83 7.41
C ILE A 207 1.01 -9.17 6.32
N SER A 208 1.43 -8.01 5.82
CA SER A 208 0.72 -7.29 4.74
C SER A 208 0.71 -8.08 3.43
N ILE A 209 1.79 -8.81 3.11
CA ILE A 209 1.88 -9.62 1.87
C ILE A 209 1.21 -10.99 2.03
N MET A 210 1.06 -11.51 3.25
CA MET A 210 0.54 -12.85 3.54
C MET A 210 -0.83 -13.14 2.88
N PRO A 211 -1.84 -12.24 2.90
CA PRO A 211 -3.12 -12.48 2.23
C PRO A 211 -2.95 -12.70 0.72
N ALA A 212 -2.06 -11.94 0.08
CA ALA A 212 -1.78 -12.06 -1.35
C ALA A 212 -1.10 -13.42 -1.69
N VAL A 213 -0.15 -13.84 -0.85
CA VAL A 213 0.54 -15.14 -1.01
C VAL A 213 -0.44 -16.30 -0.80
N VAL A 214 -1.28 -16.23 0.24
CA VAL A 214 -2.30 -17.26 0.51
C VAL A 214 -3.28 -17.39 -0.66
N GLU A 215 -3.75 -16.27 -1.21
CA GLU A 215 -4.66 -16.27 -2.36
C GLU A 215 -3.98 -16.84 -3.61
N TYR A 216 -2.73 -16.48 -3.86
CA TYR A 216 -1.94 -17.02 -4.97
C TYR A 216 -1.75 -18.54 -4.86
N VAL A 217 -1.40 -19.04 -3.68
CA VAL A 217 -1.22 -20.48 -3.42
C VAL A 217 -2.56 -21.23 -3.57
N ARG A 218 -3.65 -20.68 -3.04
CA ARG A 218 -5.00 -21.25 -3.20
C ARG A 218 -5.39 -21.35 -4.67
N HIS A 219 -5.16 -20.27 -5.44
CA HIS A 219 -5.51 -20.25 -6.87
C HIS A 219 -4.70 -21.28 -7.67
N ARG A 220 -3.40 -21.41 -7.39
CA ARG A 220 -2.57 -22.46 -8.02
C ARG A 220 -3.06 -23.88 -7.70
N ARG A 221 -3.45 -24.13 -6.45
CA ARG A 221 -3.96 -25.45 -6.02
C ARG A 221 -5.28 -25.79 -6.74
N THR A 222 -6.16 -24.81 -6.89
CA THR A 222 -7.44 -25.00 -7.59
C THR A 222 -7.23 -25.28 -9.09
N GLN A 223 -6.28 -24.60 -9.73
CA GLN A 223 -5.94 -24.85 -11.14
C GLN A 223 -5.29 -26.23 -11.33
N ALA A 224 -4.39 -26.65 -10.42
CA ALA A 224 -3.77 -27.98 -10.49
C ALA A 224 -4.79 -29.11 -10.27
N ALA A 225 -5.75 -28.90 -9.36
CA ALA A 225 -6.84 -29.87 -9.14
C ALA A 225 -7.80 -29.97 -10.33
N ALA A 226 -8.07 -28.85 -11.03
CA ALA A 226 -8.90 -28.84 -12.23
C ALA A 226 -8.18 -29.49 -13.44
N ALA A 227 -6.86 -29.35 -13.56
CA ALA A 227 -6.08 -29.99 -14.61
C ALA A 227 -5.96 -31.52 -14.41
N GLY A 228 -5.80 -31.99 -13.16
CA GLY A 228 -5.74 -33.43 -12.84
C GLY A 228 -7.09 -34.14 -12.84
N ALA A 229 -8.21 -33.44 -12.99
CA ALA A 229 -9.54 -34.03 -13.13
C ALA A 229 -9.99 -34.13 -14.62
N ALA A 230 -9.18 -33.62 -15.55
CA ALA A 230 -9.44 -33.62 -17.00
C ALA A 230 -8.61 -34.69 -17.75
N ASP A 231 -7.70 -35.38 -17.08
CA ASP A 231 -6.99 -36.60 -17.51
C ASP A 231 -7.65 -37.85 -16.90
#